data_c74a26a6f0117c5ff076d7d7d7af2d48
#
_entry.id   c74a26a6f0117c5ff076d7d7d7af2d48
#
_cell.length_a   1.000
_cell.length_b   1.000
_cell.length_c   1.000
_cell.angle_alpha   90.00
_cell.angle_beta   90.00
_cell.angle_gamma   90.00
#
_symmetry.space_group_name_H-M   'P 1'
#
loop_
_entity.id
_entity.type
_entity.pdbx_description
1 polymer ?
#
loop_
_entity_poly.entity_id
_entity_poly.type
_entity_poly.pdbx_seq_one_letter_code
_entity_poly.pdbx_strand_id
1 'polypeptide(L)'
;MRRISGPGAALGAAVIGLSGPVAAQEQARPNVILQETVEGMPRGERQEVQVLSATIPVGESTVFHTHRFPVTVHVLDGVFTLEVEGRETVTVRAGRSLVEPPNVRMTGHNRGDEATRLLIFYVADPGTPFLDPVH
;
A
#
# COMPACT_ATOMS: atom_id res chain seq x y z
N MET A 1 -22.22 -6.26 -91.54
CA MET A 1 -22.50 -6.69 -90.16
C MET A 1 -21.29 -6.36 -89.27
N ARG A 2 -21.40 -5.33 -88.46
CA ARG A 2 -20.33 -4.97 -87.53
C ARG A 2 -20.86 -5.13 -86.12
N ARG A 3 -20.19 -5.95 -85.33
CA ARG A 3 -20.43 -6.07 -83.91
C ARG A 3 -19.51 -5.08 -83.16
N ILE A 4 -20.08 -4.19 -82.41
CA ILE A 4 -19.35 -3.27 -81.56
C ILE A 4 -19.40 -3.85 -80.13
N SER A 5 -18.23 -4.29 -79.66
CA SER A 5 -18.07 -4.70 -78.27
C SER A 5 -17.68 -3.48 -77.50
N GLY A 6 -18.50 -3.07 -76.53
CA GLY A 6 -18.18 -2.02 -75.57
C GLY A 6 -17.41 -2.60 -74.38
N PRO A 7 -16.41 -1.91 -73.84
CA PRO A 7 -15.71 -2.36 -72.62
C PRO A 7 -16.52 -2.04 -71.38
N GLY A 8 -16.82 -3.06 -70.63
CA GLY A 8 -17.39 -2.91 -69.29
C GLY A 8 -16.37 -2.33 -68.35
N ALA A 9 -16.64 -1.17 -67.81
CA ALA A 9 -15.85 -0.58 -66.70
C ALA A 9 -16.26 -1.22 -65.38
N ALA A 10 -15.36 -1.99 -64.77
CA ALA A 10 -15.53 -2.46 -63.43
C ALA A 10 -15.11 -1.33 -62.46
N LEU A 11 -16.07 -0.75 -61.72
CA LEU A 11 -15.78 0.13 -60.60
C LEU A 11 -15.35 -0.72 -59.40
N GLY A 12 -14.04 -0.75 -59.13
CA GLY A 12 -13.52 -1.27 -57.89
C GLY A 12 -13.77 -0.25 -56.78
N ALA A 13 -14.66 -0.57 -55.85
CA ALA A 13 -14.82 0.22 -54.63
C ALA A 13 -13.62 -0.04 -53.71
N ALA A 14 -12.74 0.94 -53.57
CA ALA A 14 -11.66 0.91 -52.58
C ALA A 14 -12.27 1.19 -51.20
N VAL A 15 -12.35 0.15 -50.34
CA VAL A 15 -12.69 0.31 -48.94
C VAL A 15 -11.45 0.85 -48.25
N ILE A 16 -11.40 2.14 -48.02
CA ILE A 16 -10.38 2.76 -47.14
C ILE A 16 -10.78 2.44 -45.70
N GLY A 17 -10.19 1.41 -45.16
CA GLY A 17 -10.27 1.13 -43.72
C GLY A 17 -9.57 2.23 -42.94
N LEU A 18 -10.33 3.09 -42.28
CA LEU A 18 -9.84 4.04 -41.28
C LEU A 18 -9.41 3.28 -40.06
N SER A 19 -8.16 2.81 -40.04
CA SER A 19 -7.52 2.36 -38.80
C SER A 19 -7.24 3.60 -37.96
N GLY A 20 -8.16 3.96 -37.06
CA GLY A 20 -7.94 4.96 -36.06
C GLY A 20 -6.80 4.53 -35.11
N PRO A 21 -6.07 5.47 -34.49
CA PRO A 21 -5.03 5.11 -33.53
C PRO A 21 -5.68 4.34 -32.37
N VAL A 22 -5.22 3.10 -32.16
CA VAL A 22 -5.58 2.34 -30.95
C VAL A 22 -4.92 3.08 -29.80
N ALA A 23 -5.73 3.71 -28.91
CA ALA A 23 -5.21 4.33 -27.71
C ALA A 23 -4.48 3.26 -26.89
N ALA A 24 -3.19 3.49 -26.60
CA ALA A 24 -2.44 2.62 -25.72
C ALA A 24 -3.13 2.62 -24.35
N GLN A 25 -3.48 1.43 -23.82
CA GLN A 25 -4.03 1.30 -22.47
C GLN A 25 -2.99 1.81 -21.48
N GLU A 26 -3.36 2.80 -20.66
CA GLU A 26 -2.54 3.22 -19.54
C GLU A 26 -2.42 2.05 -18.55
N GLN A 27 -1.20 1.57 -18.38
CA GLN A 27 -0.90 0.56 -17.36
C GLN A 27 -0.82 1.24 -16.01
N ALA A 28 -1.39 0.60 -14.99
CA ALA A 28 -1.24 1.05 -13.61
C ALA A 28 0.25 1.07 -13.22
N ARG A 29 0.72 2.23 -12.75
CA ARG A 29 2.10 2.39 -12.28
C ARG A 29 2.09 2.49 -10.77
N PRO A 30 2.75 1.57 -10.06
CA PRO A 30 2.87 1.66 -8.60
C PRO A 30 3.71 2.88 -8.22
N ASN A 31 3.30 3.53 -7.13
CA ASN A 31 4.06 4.59 -6.49
C ASN A 31 4.62 4.07 -5.17
N VAL A 32 5.92 4.25 -4.93
CA VAL A 32 6.56 3.82 -3.69
C VAL A 32 6.26 4.84 -2.59
N ILE A 33 5.52 4.42 -1.56
CA ILE A 33 5.21 5.23 -0.38
C ILE A 33 6.28 5.06 0.69
N LEU A 34 6.77 3.83 0.87
CA LEU A 34 7.82 3.47 1.83
C LEU A 34 8.70 2.39 1.23
N GLN A 35 10.01 2.57 1.37
CA GLN A 35 11.00 1.54 1.08
C GLN A 35 12.07 1.60 2.17
N GLU A 36 12.18 0.55 2.96
CA GLU A 36 13.08 0.48 4.10
C GLU A 36 13.65 -0.94 4.23
N THR A 37 14.92 -1.04 4.54
CA THR A 37 15.55 -2.32 4.89
C THR A 37 15.36 -2.56 6.37
N VAL A 38 14.76 -3.67 6.73
CA VAL A 38 14.46 -4.04 8.12
C VAL A 38 15.18 -5.32 8.52
N GLU A 39 15.49 -5.43 9.80
CA GLU A 39 16.02 -6.64 10.43
C GLU A 39 14.96 -7.30 11.30
N GLY A 40 15.13 -8.58 11.61
CA GLY A 40 14.26 -9.30 12.54
C GLY A 40 12.95 -9.80 11.94
N MET A 41 12.85 -9.92 10.62
CA MET A 41 11.73 -10.59 9.97
C MET A 41 11.67 -12.08 10.31
N PRO A 42 10.48 -12.72 10.29
CA PRO A 42 10.37 -14.14 10.53
C PRO A 42 11.12 -14.94 9.46
N ARG A 43 11.70 -16.10 9.83
CA ARG A 43 12.55 -16.91 8.96
C ARG A 43 11.99 -18.30 8.63
N GLY A 44 10.85 -18.65 9.20
CA GLY A 44 10.18 -19.92 8.93
C GLY A 44 9.72 -20.03 7.47
N GLU A 45 9.58 -21.26 6.96
CA GLU A 45 9.05 -21.52 5.63
C GLU A 45 7.58 -21.08 5.49
N ARG A 46 6.84 -21.13 6.59
CA ARG A 46 5.46 -20.68 6.66
C ARG A 46 5.39 -19.42 7.52
N GLN A 47 4.72 -18.43 7.01
CA GLN A 47 4.52 -17.16 7.69
C GLN A 47 3.04 -16.77 7.64
N GLU A 48 2.59 -16.07 8.65
CA GLU A 48 1.26 -15.51 8.71
C GLU A 48 1.29 -14.03 8.34
N VAL A 49 0.46 -13.63 7.41
CA VAL A 49 0.28 -12.22 7.03
C VAL A 49 -0.99 -11.71 7.67
N GLN A 50 -0.86 -10.66 8.47
CA GLN A 50 -1.99 -9.98 9.09
C GLN A 50 -2.11 -8.57 8.54
N VAL A 51 -3.32 -8.19 8.18
CA VAL A 51 -3.68 -6.81 7.84
C VAL A 51 -4.74 -6.37 8.85
N LEU A 52 -4.40 -5.34 9.63
CA LEU A 52 -5.25 -4.84 10.69
C LEU A 52 -5.60 -3.38 10.42
N SER A 53 -6.74 -2.95 10.91
CA SER A 53 -7.10 -1.54 10.98
C SER A 53 -7.21 -1.13 12.44
N ALA A 54 -6.79 0.11 12.74
CA ALA A 54 -6.93 0.68 14.07
C ALA A 54 -7.39 2.14 13.96
N THR A 55 -8.14 2.57 14.97
CA THR A 55 -8.53 3.97 15.12
C THR A 55 -8.13 4.42 16.51
N ILE A 56 -7.35 5.50 16.57
CA ILE A 56 -6.94 6.15 17.82
C ILE A 56 -7.70 7.47 17.92
N PRO A 57 -8.64 7.61 18.87
CA PRO A 57 -9.34 8.87 19.11
C PRO A 57 -8.38 10.00 19.48
N VAL A 58 -8.80 11.23 19.31
CA VAL A 58 -8.01 12.41 19.71
C VAL A 58 -7.59 12.33 21.17
N GLY A 59 -6.31 12.51 21.44
CA GLY A 59 -5.72 12.48 22.80
C GLY A 59 -5.48 11.08 23.35
N GLU A 60 -5.89 10.03 22.64
CA GLU A 60 -5.71 8.65 23.09
C GLU A 60 -4.38 8.05 22.57
N SER A 61 -4.02 6.90 23.13
CA SER A 61 -2.78 6.17 22.83
C SER A 61 -3.06 4.67 22.74
N THR A 62 -2.15 3.96 22.09
CA THR A 62 -2.06 2.50 22.22
C THR A 62 -1.58 2.14 23.63
N VAL A 63 -1.77 0.87 24.03
CA VAL A 63 -1.09 0.34 25.20
C VAL A 63 0.42 0.41 25.02
N PHE A 64 1.18 0.49 26.10
CA PHE A 64 2.64 0.33 26.07
C PHE A 64 2.97 -1.13 25.75
N HIS A 65 3.71 -1.38 24.67
CA HIS A 65 3.86 -2.72 24.13
C HIS A 65 5.17 -2.93 23.36
N THR A 66 5.40 -4.18 22.99
CA THR A 66 6.43 -4.59 22.04
C THR A 66 5.80 -5.42 20.91
N HIS A 67 6.49 -5.54 19.79
CA HIS A 67 6.22 -6.50 18.72
C HIS A 67 7.38 -7.47 18.59
N ARG A 68 7.11 -8.72 18.25
CA ARG A 68 8.17 -9.73 18.03
C ARG A 68 8.83 -9.59 16.66
N PHE A 69 8.13 -9.04 15.70
CA PHE A 69 8.61 -8.79 14.33
C PHE A 69 8.32 -7.36 13.92
N PRO A 70 9.01 -6.81 12.89
CA PRO A 70 8.71 -5.47 12.39
C PRO A 70 7.26 -5.31 11.95
N VAL A 71 6.68 -4.15 12.21
CA VAL A 71 5.31 -3.79 11.81
C VAL A 71 5.35 -2.62 10.87
N THR A 72 4.67 -2.73 9.73
CA THR A 72 4.49 -1.60 8.82
C THR A 72 3.16 -0.93 9.09
N VAL A 73 3.18 0.36 9.36
CA VAL A 73 1.99 1.17 9.63
C VAL A 73 1.82 2.20 8.53
N HIS A 74 0.63 2.24 7.94
CA HIS A 74 0.22 3.28 7.01
C HIS A 74 -0.86 4.15 7.62
N VAL A 75 -0.67 5.47 7.61
CA VAL A 75 -1.65 6.43 8.13
C VAL A 75 -2.65 6.75 7.04
N LEU A 76 -3.92 6.39 7.26
CA LEU A 76 -5.02 6.68 6.36
C LEU A 76 -5.58 8.09 6.58
N ASP A 77 -5.79 8.46 7.84
CA ASP A 77 -6.30 9.77 8.26
C ASP A 77 -5.60 10.22 9.53
N GLY A 78 -5.49 11.53 9.71
CA GLY A 78 -4.93 12.14 10.90
C GLY A 78 -3.40 12.12 10.96
N VAL A 79 -2.89 12.10 12.17
CA VAL A 79 -1.46 12.14 12.48
C VAL A 79 -1.14 11.08 13.52
N PHE A 80 -0.13 10.27 13.26
CA PHE A 80 0.33 9.23 14.16
C PHE A 80 1.70 9.60 14.74
N THR A 81 1.83 9.61 16.05
CA THR A 81 3.10 9.87 16.75
C THR A 81 3.54 8.62 17.48
N LEU A 82 4.71 8.10 17.12
CA LEU A 82 5.30 6.91 17.71
C LEU A 82 6.47 7.28 18.64
N GLU A 83 6.35 6.90 19.90
CA GLU A 83 7.44 6.94 20.87
C GLU A 83 8.02 5.54 21.01
N VAL A 84 9.30 5.41 20.71
CA VAL A 84 10.06 4.16 20.84
C VAL A 84 11.16 4.39 21.88
N GLU A 85 11.25 3.51 22.87
CA GLU A 85 12.25 3.60 23.93
C GLU A 85 13.66 3.67 23.36
N GLY A 86 14.43 4.68 23.78
CA GLY A 86 15.81 4.90 23.32
C GLY A 86 15.97 5.47 21.91
N ARG A 87 14.89 5.92 21.29
CA ARG A 87 14.91 6.53 19.95
C ARG A 87 14.18 7.88 19.94
N GLU A 88 14.41 8.64 18.88
CA GLU A 88 13.66 9.88 18.65
C GLU A 88 12.18 9.57 18.34
N THR A 89 11.30 10.42 18.85
CA THR A 89 9.86 10.38 18.54
C THR A 89 9.63 10.68 17.07
N VAL A 90 8.82 9.88 16.42
CA VAL A 90 8.48 10.01 15.00
C VAL A 90 7.02 10.39 14.84
N THR A 91 6.74 11.37 13.99
CA THR A 91 5.39 11.79 13.64
C THR A 91 5.14 11.56 12.15
N VAL A 92 4.06 10.86 11.83
CA VAL A 92 3.69 10.48 10.46
C VAL A 92 2.28 10.98 10.15
N ARG A 93 2.13 11.62 9.01
CA ARG A 93 0.85 12.16 8.53
C ARG A 93 0.14 11.19 7.59
N ALA A 94 -1.15 11.45 7.36
CA ALA A 94 -1.97 10.71 6.39
C ALA A 94 -1.26 10.59 5.03
N GLY A 95 -1.34 9.41 4.43
CA GLY A 95 -0.68 9.05 3.18
C GLY A 95 0.78 8.61 3.31
N ARG A 96 1.33 8.61 4.53
CA ARG A 96 2.70 8.19 4.83
C ARG A 96 2.72 6.93 5.67
N SER A 97 3.86 6.28 5.69
CA SER A 97 4.09 5.02 6.41
C SER A 97 5.37 5.07 7.23
N LEU A 98 5.44 4.20 8.22
CA LEU A 98 6.65 3.92 8.99
C LEU A 98 6.76 2.42 9.29
N VAL A 99 7.95 1.98 9.71
CA VAL A 99 8.16 0.65 10.26
C VAL A 99 8.42 0.78 11.76
N GLU A 100 7.64 0.06 12.55
CA GLU A 100 7.88 -0.11 13.98
C GLU A 100 8.91 -1.22 14.18
N PRO A 101 9.98 -0.97 14.96
CA PRO A 101 11.04 -1.96 15.17
C PRO A 101 10.57 -3.12 16.05
N PRO A 102 11.14 -4.32 15.87
CA PRO A 102 10.83 -5.45 16.75
C PRO A 102 11.52 -5.33 18.11
N ASN A 103 10.96 -5.96 19.12
CA ASN A 103 11.55 -6.16 20.44
C ASN A 103 11.97 -4.88 21.19
N VAL A 104 11.31 -3.78 20.91
CA VAL A 104 11.52 -2.50 21.59
C VAL A 104 10.18 -2.00 22.12
N ARG A 105 10.19 -1.44 23.33
CA ARG A 105 8.99 -0.87 23.95
C ARG A 105 8.57 0.40 23.25
N MET A 106 7.27 0.53 23.02
CA MET A 106 6.73 1.68 22.30
C MET A 106 5.29 2.00 22.68
N THR A 107 4.88 3.22 22.34
CA THR A 107 3.51 3.70 22.43
C THR A 107 3.19 4.57 21.21
N GLY A 108 2.08 4.30 20.56
CA GLY A 108 1.53 5.14 19.50
C GLY A 108 0.50 6.12 20.05
N HIS A 109 0.55 7.38 19.62
CA HIS A 109 -0.31 8.44 20.12
C HIS A 109 -1.06 9.14 18.98
N ASN A 110 -2.26 9.60 19.28
CA ASN A 110 -2.92 10.62 18.49
C ASN A 110 -2.80 11.96 19.21
N ARG A 111 -1.84 12.78 18.78
CA ARG A 111 -1.62 14.15 19.25
C ARG A 111 -2.17 15.21 18.29
N GLY A 112 -2.98 14.78 17.33
CA GLY A 112 -3.65 15.64 16.36
C GLY A 112 -5.01 16.12 16.84
N ASP A 113 -5.78 16.70 15.92
CA ASP A 113 -7.09 17.27 16.15
C ASP A 113 -8.26 16.49 15.55
N GLU A 114 -7.95 15.37 14.91
CA GLU A 114 -8.92 14.40 14.37
C GLU A 114 -8.53 12.96 14.73
N ALA A 115 -9.45 12.02 14.57
CA ALA A 115 -9.14 10.60 14.79
C ALA A 115 -8.02 10.13 13.84
N THR A 116 -7.05 9.39 14.37
CA THR A 116 -6.00 8.76 13.58
C THR A 116 -6.48 7.38 13.14
N ARG A 117 -6.54 7.14 11.83
CA ARG A 117 -6.88 5.83 11.27
C ARG A 117 -5.65 5.21 10.63
N LEU A 118 -5.40 3.98 11.01
CA LEU A 118 -4.22 3.21 10.59
C LEU A 118 -4.61 1.96 9.84
N LEU A 119 -3.82 1.62 8.84
CA LEU A 119 -3.75 0.31 8.23
C LEU A 119 -2.39 -0.30 8.57
N ILE A 120 -2.40 -1.51 9.11
CA ILE A 120 -1.24 -2.15 9.71
C ILE A 120 -0.97 -3.45 8.99
N PHE A 121 0.29 -3.69 8.62
CA PHE A 121 0.76 -4.90 7.97
C PHE A 121 1.76 -5.59 8.87
N TYR A 122 1.48 -6.83 9.23
CA TYR A 122 2.30 -7.63 10.11
C TYR A 122 2.56 -9.01 9.53
N VAL A 123 3.82 -9.37 9.41
CA VAL A 123 4.25 -10.69 8.97
C VAL A 123 4.97 -11.35 10.13
N ALA A 124 4.49 -12.51 10.55
CA ALA A 124 4.97 -13.20 11.74
C ALA A 124 5.00 -14.71 11.52
N ASP A 125 5.63 -15.42 12.44
CA ASP A 125 5.45 -16.87 12.54
C ASP A 125 3.99 -17.17 12.89
N PRO A 126 3.39 -18.24 12.35
CA PRO A 126 2.00 -18.59 12.62
C PRO A 126 1.69 -18.65 14.12
N GLY A 127 0.59 -18.01 14.52
CA GLY A 127 0.15 -17.98 15.92
C GLY A 127 0.84 -16.92 16.80
N THR A 128 1.69 -16.06 16.24
CA THR A 128 2.30 -14.95 16.97
C THR A 128 1.25 -13.89 17.29
N PRO A 129 1.10 -13.43 18.55
CA PRO A 129 0.24 -12.30 18.86
C PRO A 129 0.74 -11.03 18.17
N PHE A 130 -0.18 -10.14 17.81
CA PHE A 130 0.18 -8.88 17.15
C PHE A 130 1.08 -8.00 18.02
N LEU A 131 0.82 -7.95 19.31
CA LEU A 131 1.63 -7.22 20.27
C LEU A 131 1.71 -7.96 21.61
N ASP A 132 2.74 -7.65 22.38
CA ASP A 132 2.89 -8.08 23.76
C ASP A 132 2.79 -6.83 24.66
N PRO A 133 1.75 -6.70 25.51
CA PRO A 133 1.65 -5.58 26.46
C PRO A 133 2.80 -5.59 27.47
N VAL A 134 3.28 -4.39 27.82
CA VAL A 134 4.28 -4.18 28.88
C VAL A 134 3.58 -3.66 30.11
N HIS A 135 3.80 -4.33 31.27
CA HIS A 135 3.23 -3.99 32.57
C HIS A 135 4.27 -3.36 33.47
#